data_5a7dc3c65edf22d4d05c6c1eec53d86d
#
_entry.id   5a7dc3c65edf22d4d05c6c1eec53d86d
#
_cell.length_a   1.000
_cell.length_b   1.000
_cell.length_c   1.000
_cell.angle_alpha   90.00
_cell.angle_beta   90.00
_cell.angle_gamma   90.00
#
_symmetry.space_group_name_H-M   'P 1'
#
loop_
_entity.id
_entity.type
_entity.pdbx_description
1 polymer ?
#
loop_
_entity_poly.entity_id
_entity_poly.type
_entity_poly.pdbx_seq_one_letter_code
_entity_poly.pdbx_strand_id
1 'polypeptide(L)'
;IGTGWSTSIPSYNPIDIINCIKHWLTDKPIPELIPWYKGFNGTITKISQDKFETTGVFQKVGKKIIITELPIMTWTDKFKEYCEGLLENKKIKSLVNHSTPEKVHFEITQNDDIECDENTLKLKTTLSTSNMVLFKDDMKLKKYNTIQEIITDFCGKRYNLYEKRKEYLLKMYSDKLHILKNKWKF
;
A
#
# COMPACT_ATOMS: atom_id res chain seq x y z
N ILE A 1 -13.36 -10.07 -1.96
CA ILE A 1 -14.77 -9.71 -1.88
C ILE A 1 -15.48 -10.37 -3.06
N GLY A 2 -16.75 -10.77 -2.88
CA GLY A 2 -17.50 -11.52 -3.89
C GLY A 2 -17.94 -10.70 -5.10
N THR A 3 -18.62 -11.36 -6.03
CA THR A 3 -19.09 -10.81 -7.31
C THR A 3 -19.89 -9.51 -7.12
N GLY A 4 -19.58 -8.49 -7.91
CA GLY A 4 -20.25 -7.19 -7.87
C GLY A 4 -19.68 -6.19 -6.87
N TRP A 5 -18.65 -6.56 -6.10
CA TRP A 5 -17.97 -5.67 -5.15
C TRP A 5 -16.49 -5.54 -5.48
N SER A 6 -15.97 -4.33 -5.29
CA SER A 6 -14.54 -4.04 -5.37
C SER A 6 -14.07 -3.36 -4.08
N THR A 7 -12.79 -3.47 -3.79
CA THR A 7 -12.15 -2.76 -2.69
C THR A 7 -10.74 -2.37 -3.08
N SER A 8 -10.29 -1.23 -2.61
CA SER A 8 -8.92 -0.75 -2.81
C SER A 8 -8.45 -0.07 -1.53
N ILE A 9 -7.49 -0.70 -0.87
CA ILE A 9 -6.86 -0.19 0.34
C ILE A 9 -5.36 -0.09 0.07
N PRO A 10 -4.74 1.09 0.21
CA PRO A 10 -3.29 1.23 0.06
C PRO A 10 -2.52 0.40 1.10
N SER A 11 -1.25 0.14 0.83
CA SER A 11 -0.35 -0.46 1.80
C SER A 11 0.11 0.57 2.83
N TYR A 12 0.41 0.12 4.06
CA TYR A 12 0.88 0.94 5.16
C TYR A 12 2.07 0.29 5.85
N ASN A 13 2.91 1.10 6.49
CA ASN A 13 4.05 0.59 7.24
C ASN A 13 3.56 -0.20 8.47
N PRO A 14 3.98 -1.46 8.63
CA PRO A 14 3.59 -2.27 9.79
C PRO A 14 3.95 -1.63 11.14
N ILE A 15 5.03 -0.88 11.21
CA ILE A 15 5.45 -0.19 12.45
C ILE A 15 4.44 0.91 12.81
N ASP A 16 3.96 1.65 11.83
CA ASP A 16 2.96 2.70 12.06
C ASP A 16 1.62 2.10 12.47
N ILE A 17 1.23 0.96 11.89
CA ILE A 17 0.04 0.21 12.31
C ILE A 17 0.18 -0.26 13.77
N ILE A 18 1.36 -0.79 14.17
CA ILE A 18 1.64 -1.17 15.56
C ILE A 18 1.49 0.04 16.50
N ASN A 19 1.97 1.21 16.10
CA ASN A 19 1.83 2.43 16.89
C ASN A 19 0.34 2.84 17.01
N CYS A 20 -0.45 2.73 15.94
CA CYS A 20 -1.89 2.95 15.99
C CYS A 20 -2.58 2.01 16.98
N ILE A 21 -2.22 0.72 16.99
CA ILE A 21 -2.77 -0.26 17.93
C ILE A 21 -2.38 0.08 19.37
N LYS A 22 -1.13 0.52 19.63
CA LYS A 22 -0.70 0.97 20.95
C LYS A 22 -1.50 2.20 21.42
N HIS A 23 -1.77 3.15 20.55
CA HIS A 23 -2.62 4.30 20.83
C HIS A 23 -4.04 3.86 21.20
N TRP A 24 -4.62 2.95 20.41
CA TRP A 24 -5.94 2.39 20.69
C TRP A 24 -6.00 1.70 22.06
N LEU A 25 -4.98 0.89 22.41
CA LEU A 25 -4.90 0.19 23.71
C LEU A 25 -4.75 1.12 24.92
N THR A 26 -4.31 2.36 24.71
CA THR A 26 -4.12 3.38 25.75
C THR A 26 -5.14 4.51 25.68
N ASP A 27 -6.24 4.30 24.96
CA ASP A 27 -7.33 5.28 24.74
C ASP A 27 -6.83 6.65 24.24
N LYS A 28 -5.74 6.64 23.48
CA LYS A 28 -5.22 7.83 22.81
C LYS A 28 -5.76 7.95 21.38
N PRO A 29 -5.84 9.18 20.84
CA PRO A 29 -6.24 9.35 19.44
C PRO A 29 -5.29 8.60 18.51
N ILE A 30 -5.87 7.84 17.58
CA ILE A 30 -5.11 7.07 16.59
C ILE A 30 -4.51 8.05 15.57
N PRO A 31 -3.18 8.04 15.35
CA PRO A 31 -2.54 8.93 14.38
C PRO A 31 -3.02 8.66 12.95
N GLU A 32 -2.92 9.67 12.11
CA GLU A 32 -3.18 9.52 10.68
C GLU A 32 -2.07 8.70 10.04
N LEU A 33 -2.46 7.77 9.15
CA LEU A 33 -1.55 6.94 8.39
C LEU A 33 -1.41 7.46 6.96
N ILE A 34 -0.17 7.58 6.51
CA ILE A 34 0.16 7.85 5.10
C ILE A 34 0.48 6.52 4.43
N PRO A 35 -0.04 6.28 3.21
CA PRO A 35 0.32 5.08 2.45
C PRO A 35 1.84 4.90 2.33
N TRP A 36 2.28 3.66 2.48
CA TRP A 36 3.69 3.30 2.40
C TRP A 36 3.86 1.98 1.65
N TYR A 37 4.86 1.91 0.80
CA TYR A 37 5.18 0.72 0.02
C TYR A 37 6.65 0.36 0.23
N LYS A 38 6.90 -0.90 0.59
CA LYS A 38 8.26 -1.39 0.84
C LYS A 38 9.11 -1.29 -0.41
N GLY A 39 10.26 -0.60 -0.30
CA GLY A 39 11.21 -0.43 -1.40
C GLY A 39 10.89 0.75 -2.32
N PHE A 40 9.77 1.45 -2.16
CA PHE A 40 9.46 2.66 -2.91
C PHE A 40 10.26 3.85 -2.35
N ASN A 41 11.05 4.48 -3.22
CA ASN A 41 11.91 5.63 -2.87
C ASN A 41 11.35 6.97 -3.36
N GLY A 42 10.21 6.94 -4.07
CA GLY A 42 9.51 8.14 -4.47
C GLY A 42 8.79 8.84 -3.30
N THR A 43 8.05 9.88 -3.59
CA THR A 43 7.31 10.63 -2.57
C THR A 43 5.83 10.28 -2.60
N ILE A 44 5.21 10.26 -1.43
CA ILE A 44 3.76 10.13 -1.27
C ILE A 44 3.28 11.31 -0.44
N THR A 45 2.43 12.15 -1.03
CA THR A 45 1.89 13.36 -0.41
C THR A 45 0.37 13.32 -0.35
N LYS A 46 -0.19 13.79 0.75
CA LYS A 46 -1.65 13.90 0.90
C LYS A 46 -2.16 15.11 0.11
N ILE A 47 -3.10 14.90 -0.82
CA ILE A 47 -3.75 15.98 -1.59
C ILE A 47 -5.09 16.35 -0.96
N SER A 48 -5.87 15.36 -0.55
CA SER A 48 -7.18 15.54 0.08
C SER A 48 -7.40 14.49 1.17
N GLN A 49 -8.58 14.47 1.78
CA GLN A 49 -8.91 13.52 2.83
C GLN A 49 -8.81 12.06 2.38
N ASP A 50 -9.12 11.78 1.11
CA ASP A 50 -9.22 10.45 0.53
C ASP A 50 -8.28 10.22 -0.66
N LYS A 51 -7.32 11.16 -0.91
CA LYS A 51 -6.42 11.08 -2.05
C LYS A 51 -4.98 11.41 -1.66
N PHE A 52 -4.07 10.59 -2.17
CA PHE A 52 -2.64 10.75 -2.05
C PHE A 52 -2.01 10.79 -3.44
N GLU A 53 -1.06 11.69 -3.67
CA GLU A 53 -0.24 11.71 -4.88
C GLU A 53 1.04 10.94 -4.64
N THR A 54 1.41 10.09 -5.59
CA THR A 54 2.69 9.40 -5.61
C THR A 54 3.52 9.90 -6.77
N THR A 55 4.77 10.26 -6.50
CA THR A 55 5.71 10.74 -7.51
C THR A 55 6.90 9.79 -7.59
N GLY A 56 7.26 9.38 -8.81
CA GLY A 56 8.45 8.57 -9.07
C GLY A 56 9.76 9.35 -8.82
N VAL A 57 10.88 8.66 -8.97
CA VAL A 57 12.22 9.27 -8.84
C VAL A 57 12.82 9.47 -10.23
N PHE A 58 13.18 10.69 -10.52
CA PHE A 58 13.86 11.05 -11.77
C PHE A 58 14.88 12.16 -11.56
N GLN A 59 15.84 12.24 -12.46
CA GLN A 59 16.85 13.29 -12.50
C GLN A 59 16.94 13.87 -13.89
N LYS A 60 17.01 15.21 -13.99
CA LYS A 60 17.20 15.92 -15.25
C LYS A 60 18.65 16.36 -15.36
N VAL A 61 19.35 15.86 -16.37
CA VAL A 61 20.76 16.19 -16.66
C VAL A 61 20.83 16.77 -18.07
N GLY A 62 20.75 18.10 -18.18
CA GLY A 62 20.63 18.79 -19.46
C GLY A 62 19.34 18.40 -20.19
N LYS A 63 19.48 17.81 -21.37
CA LYS A 63 18.35 17.33 -22.19
C LYS A 63 17.95 15.87 -21.87
N LYS A 64 18.71 15.18 -21.02
CA LYS A 64 18.41 13.81 -20.60
C LYS A 64 17.62 13.81 -19.30
N ILE A 65 16.62 12.94 -19.24
CA ILE A 65 15.85 12.62 -18.05
C ILE A 65 16.11 11.15 -17.75
N ILE A 66 16.65 10.89 -16.57
CA ILE A 66 16.92 9.54 -16.06
C ILE A 66 15.86 9.23 -15.02
N ILE A 67 15.05 8.20 -15.25
CA ILE A 67 13.99 7.77 -14.36
C ILE A 67 14.43 6.47 -13.69
N THR A 68 14.51 6.48 -12.37
CA THR A 68 14.95 5.35 -11.57
C THR A 68 13.83 4.70 -10.77
N GLU A 69 12.68 5.35 -10.69
CA GLU A 69 11.49 4.79 -10.08
C GLU A 69 10.21 5.38 -10.69
N LEU A 70 9.22 4.53 -10.93
CA LEU A 70 7.91 4.94 -11.40
C LEU A 70 6.95 5.17 -10.22
N PRO A 71 5.91 5.99 -10.39
CA PRO A 71 4.86 6.14 -9.38
C PRO A 71 4.19 4.80 -9.06
N ILE A 72 3.65 4.69 -7.86
CA ILE A 72 2.90 3.50 -7.45
C ILE A 72 1.74 3.25 -8.42
N MET A 73 1.47 1.98 -8.74
CA MET A 73 0.48 1.51 -9.73
C MET A 73 0.83 1.80 -11.19
N THR A 74 2.04 2.28 -11.47
CA THR A 74 2.53 2.44 -12.86
C THR A 74 3.46 1.28 -13.20
N TRP A 75 3.00 0.43 -14.12
CA TRP A 75 3.76 -0.73 -14.58
C TRP A 75 4.80 -0.34 -15.63
N THR A 76 5.97 -0.95 -15.56
CA THR A 76 7.12 -0.67 -16.43
C THR A 76 6.76 -0.81 -17.93
N ASP A 77 6.03 -1.87 -18.31
CA ASP A 77 5.64 -2.09 -19.68
C ASP A 77 4.64 -1.02 -20.18
N LYS A 78 3.68 -0.64 -19.34
CA LYS A 78 2.72 0.43 -19.68
C LYS A 78 3.38 1.79 -19.79
N PHE A 79 4.38 2.04 -18.96
CA PHE A 79 5.16 3.27 -19.05
C PHE A 79 6.02 3.29 -20.32
N LYS A 80 6.63 2.15 -20.69
CA LYS A 80 7.35 1.99 -21.95
C LYS A 80 6.47 2.28 -23.16
N GLU A 81 5.30 1.61 -23.27
CA GLU A 81 4.30 1.86 -24.34
C GLU A 81 3.92 3.35 -24.42
N TYR A 82 3.72 4.00 -23.29
CA TYR A 82 3.42 5.42 -23.24
C TYR A 82 4.57 6.27 -23.80
N CYS A 83 5.81 5.99 -23.42
CA CYS A 83 7.00 6.70 -23.91
C CYS A 83 7.26 6.45 -25.40
N GLU A 84 6.99 5.25 -25.91
CA GLU A 84 7.03 4.94 -27.34
C GLU A 84 6.03 5.81 -28.11
N GLY A 85 4.82 6.00 -27.59
CA GLY A 85 3.84 6.93 -28.15
C GLY A 85 4.30 8.41 -28.10
N LEU A 86 5.05 8.82 -27.07
CA LEU A 86 5.66 10.14 -27.04
C LEU A 86 6.76 10.30 -28.10
N LEU A 87 7.51 9.24 -28.40
CA LEU A 87 8.54 9.21 -29.43
C LEU A 87 7.93 9.33 -30.83
N GLU A 88 6.87 8.55 -31.13
CA GLU A 88 6.13 8.61 -32.40
C GLU A 88 5.54 10.01 -32.66
N ASN A 89 5.01 10.64 -31.60
CA ASN A 89 4.47 11.99 -31.64
C ASN A 89 5.55 13.10 -31.60
N LYS A 90 6.85 12.72 -31.69
CA LYS A 90 7.99 13.63 -31.66
C LYS A 90 8.05 14.54 -30.43
N LYS A 91 7.44 14.15 -29.32
CA LYS A 91 7.53 14.87 -28.05
C LYS A 91 8.86 14.62 -27.34
N ILE A 92 9.44 13.45 -27.55
CA ILE A 92 10.79 13.10 -27.10
C ILE A 92 11.64 12.69 -28.29
N LYS A 93 12.97 12.84 -28.16
CA LYS A 93 13.94 12.54 -29.21
C LYS A 93 14.39 11.08 -29.21
N SER A 94 14.58 10.52 -28.02
CA SER A 94 14.97 9.11 -27.86
C SER A 94 14.50 8.56 -26.52
N LEU A 95 14.28 7.25 -26.51
CA LEU A 95 13.94 6.45 -25.34
C LEU A 95 14.90 5.25 -25.28
N VAL A 96 15.55 5.05 -24.14
CA VAL A 96 16.32 3.84 -23.86
C VAL A 96 15.81 3.24 -22.55
N ASN A 97 15.54 1.94 -22.58
CA ASN A 97 15.05 1.18 -21.43
C ASN A 97 16.12 0.19 -20.96
N HIS A 98 16.67 0.41 -19.79
CA HIS A 98 17.61 -0.47 -19.10
C HIS A 98 16.99 -1.15 -17.89
N SER A 99 15.65 -1.12 -17.76
CA SER A 99 14.96 -1.71 -16.62
C SER A 99 15.15 -3.23 -16.58
N THR A 100 15.28 -3.74 -15.38
CA THR A 100 15.29 -5.16 -15.05
C THR A 100 14.05 -5.52 -14.25
N PRO A 101 13.76 -6.80 -13.97
CA PRO A 101 12.66 -7.17 -13.07
C PRO A 101 12.75 -6.55 -11.68
N GLU A 102 13.95 -6.20 -11.24
CA GLU A 102 14.21 -5.66 -9.89
C GLU A 102 14.36 -4.14 -9.86
N LYS A 103 14.72 -3.51 -10.99
CA LYS A 103 15.06 -2.07 -11.04
C LYS A 103 14.48 -1.40 -12.26
N VAL A 104 13.88 -0.25 -12.05
CA VAL A 104 13.44 0.65 -13.11
C VAL A 104 14.61 1.51 -13.54
N HIS A 105 14.87 1.61 -14.85
CA HIS A 105 15.83 2.55 -15.41
C HIS A 105 15.46 2.93 -16.85
N PHE A 106 14.95 4.13 -17.03
CA PHE A 106 14.67 4.72 -18.33
C PHE A 106 15.53 5.95 -18.54
N GLU A 107 16.08 6.09 -19.74
CA GLU A 107 16.72 7.32 -20.21
C GLU A 107 15.89 7.92 -21.34
N ILE A 108 15.42 9.13 -21.15
CA ILE A 108 14.63 9.88 -22.12
C ILE A 108 15.41 11.11 -22.54
N THR A 109 15.59 11.34 -23.84
CA THR A 109 16.16 12.59 -24.34
C THR A 109 15.02 13.47 -24.84
N GLN A 110 14.94 14.69 -24.31
CA GLN A 110 13.96 15.68 -24.73
C GLN A 110 14.25 16.21 -26.13
N ASN A 111 13.21 16.65 -26.85
CA ASN A 111 13.35 17.48 -28.02
C ASN A 111 13.79 18.90 -27.64
N ASP A 112 14.37 19.61 -28.58
CA ASP A 112 14.91 20.95 -28.36
C ASP A 112 13.80 21.98 -28.05
N ASP A 113 12.63 21.77 -28.63
CA ASP A 113 11.51 22.71 -28.57
C ASP A 113 10.44 22.32 -27.52
N ILE A 114 10.59 21.18 -26.82
CA ILE A 114 9.56 20.67 -25.92
C ILE A 114 10.21 20.34 -24.57
N GLU A 115 9.80 21.05 -23.54
CA GLU A 115 10.18 20.71 -22.15
C GLU A 115 9.26 19.61 -21.63
N CYS A 116 9.84 18.45 -21.28
CA CYS A 116 9.12 17.39 -20.60
C CYS A 116 9.19 17.61 -19.10
N ASP A 117 8.04 17.77 -18.48
CA ASP A 117 7.85 17.85 -17.04
C ASP A 117 7.33 16.52 -16.47
N GLU A 118 7.15 16.47 -15.15
CA GLU A 118 6.60 15.33 -14.42
C GLU A 118 5.21 14.91 -14.92
N ASN A 119 4.40 15.88 -15.37
CA ASN A 119 3.04 15.62 -15.85
C ASN A 119 3.07 15.04 -17.27
N THR A 120 3.92 15.60 -18.15
CA THR A 120 4.11 15.10 -19.50
C THR A 120 4.62 13.67 -19.50
N LEU A 121 5.50 13.32 -18.56
CA LEU A 121 6.03 11.97 -18.41
C LEU A 121 5.17 11.08 -17.53
N LYS A 122 4.02 11.54 -17.03
CA LYS A 122 3.16 10.79 -16.12
C LYS A 122 3.91 10.19 -14.92
N LEU A 123 4.85 10.95 -14.37
CA LEU A 123 5.62 10.55 -13.18
C LEU A 123 4.88 10.84 -11.88
N LYS A 124 3.60 11.18 -11.98
CA LYS A 124 2.67 11.34 -10.85
C LYS A 124 1.42 10.51 -11.05
N THR A 125 0.98 9.84 -10.02
CA THR A 125 -0.30 9.12 -9.98
C THR A 125 -1.03 9.38 -8.68
N THR A 126 -2.34 9.14 -8.66
CA THR A 126 -3.18 9.34 -7.48
C THR A 126 -3.63 8.00 -6.91
N LEU A 127 -3.42 7.81 -5.61
CA LEU A 127 -4.00 6.73 -4.83
C LEU A 127 -5.25 7.23 -4.13
N SER A 128 -6.35 6.48 -4.21
CA SER A 128 -7.60 6.82 -3.54
C SER A 128 -7.93 5.83 -2.42
N THR A 129 -8.40 6.35 -1.29
CA THR A 129 -8.94 5.59 -0.16
C THR A 129 -10.48 5.64 -0.10
N SER A 130 -11.14 6.10 -1.18
CA SER A 130 -12.61 6.24 -1.21
C SER A 130 -13.37 4.92 -1.37
N ASN A 131 -12.69 3.84 -1.75
CA ASN A 131 -13.30 2.53 -1.99
C ASN A 131 -12.75 1.45 -1.05
N MET A 132 -12.83 1.70 0.26
CA MET A 132 -12.42 0.74 1.29
C MET A 132 -13.64 -0.05 1.79
N VAL A 133 -13.92 -1.18 1.16
CA VAL A 133 -15.06 -2.05 1.51
C VAL A 133 -14.53 -3.37 2.05
N LEU A 134 -14.89 -3.71 3.28
CA LEU A 134 -14.47 -4.93 3.95
C LEU A 134 -15.66 -5.65 4.59
N PHE A 135 -15.47 -6.95 4.86
CA PHE A 135 -16.41 -7.68 5.71
C PHE A 135 -16.24 -7.27 7.17
N LYS A 136 -17.34 -6.95 7.81
CA LYS A 136 -17.41 -6.83 9.26
C LYS A 136 -17.50 -8.24 9.90
N ASP A 137 -17.41 -8.30 11.23
CA ASP A 137 -17.46 -9.55 12.00
C ASP A 137 -18.77 -10.36 11.85
N ASP A 138 -19.86 -9.69 11.47
CA ASP A 138 -21.16 -10.31 11.14
C ASP A 138 -21.28 -10.76 9.67
N MET A 139 -20.15 -10.80 8.95
CA MET A 139 -20.05 -11.14 7.52
C MET A 139 -20.81 -10.18 6.59
N LYS A 140 -21.26 -9.03 7.08
CA LYS A 140 -21.83 -7.99 6.23
C LYS A 140 -20.76 -7.07 5.67
N LEU A 141 -20.97 -6.60 4.46
CA LEU A 141 -20.09 -5.63 3.83
C LEU A 141 -20.27 -4.25 4.48
N LYS A 142 -19.16 -3.63 4.84
CA LYS A 142 -19.12 -2.26 5.36
C LYS A 142 -18.13 -1.44 4.55
N LYS A 143 -18.56 -0.27 4.10
CA LYS A 143 -17.67 0.75 3.55
C LYS A 143 -17.09 1.56 4.70
N TYR A 144 -15.76 1.68 4.71
CA TYR A 144 -15.01 2.47 5.68
C TYR A 144 -14.56 3.78 5.04
N ASN A 145 -14.62 4.87 5.79
CA ASN A 145 -14.19 6.18 5.31
C ASN A 145 -12.73 6.47 5.67
N THR A 146 -12.24 5.85 6.73
CA THR A 146 -10.86 6.06 7.21
C THR A 146 -10.21 4.73 7.62
N ILE A 147 -8.88 4.70 7.56
CA ILE A 147 -8.10 3.55 8.04
C ILE A 147 -8.23 3.36 9.55
N GLN A 148 -8.37 4.47 10.29
CA GLN A 148 -8.56 4.45 11.74
C GLN A 148 -9.84 3.68 12.13
N GLU A 149 -10.92 3.82 11.35
CA GLU A 149 -12.15 3.03 11.57
C GLU A 149 -11.89 1.53 11.40
N ILE A 150 -11.12 1.15 10.38
CA ILE A 150 -10.76 -0.26 10.13
C ILE A 150 -9.95 -0.81 11.31
N ILE A 151 -8.94 -0.07 11.76
CA ILE A 151 -8.10 -0.46 12.90
C ILE A 151 -8.93 -0.59 14.17
N THR A 152 -9.83 0.37 14.44
CA THR A 152 -10.69 0.36 15.62
C THR A 152 -11.62 -0.85 15.64
N ASP A 153 -12.32 -1.11 14.54
CA ASP A 153 -13.22 -2.27 14.43
C ASP A 153 -12.45 -3.58 14.60
N PHE A 154 -11.28 -3.70 13.97
CA PHE A 154 -10.42 -4.88 14.08
C PHE A 154 -9.89 -5.07 15.51
N CYS A 155 -9.36 -4.02 16.13
CA CYS A 155 -8.79 -4.08 17.47
C CYS A 155 -9.84 -4.47 18.51
N GLY A 156 -11.03 -3.87 18.48
CA GLY A 156 -12.12 -4.19 19.40
C GLY A 156 -12.52 -5.67 19.31
N LYS A 157 -12.67 -6.19 18.09
CA LYS A 157 -12.99 -7.61 17.89
C LYS A 157 -11.87 -8.53 18.32
N ARG A 158 -10.64 -8.21 17.95
CA ARG A 158 -9.45 -9.01 18.24
C ARG A 158 -9.19 -9.08 19.73
N TYR A 159 -9.35 -7.97 20.44
CA TYR A 159 -9.18 -7.89 21.89
C TYR A 159 -10.12 -8.87 22.61
N ASN A 160 -11.43 -8.82 22.28
CA ASN A 160 -12.42 -9.73 22.87
C ASN A 160 -12.14 -11.21 22.55
N LEU A 161 -11.56 -11.51 21.38
CA LEU A 161 -11.19 -12.87 21.02
C LEU A 161 -9.98 -13.40 21.79
N TYR A 162 -9.10 -12.56 22.31
CA TYR A 162 -7.99 -13.02 23.15
C TYR A 162 -8.46 -13.64 24.45
N GLU A 163 -9.50 -13.10 25.10
CA GLU A 163 -10.08 -13.69 26.31
C GLU A 163 -10.64 -15.09 26.02
N LYS A 164 -11.47 -15.21 25.00
CA LYS A 164 -12.03 -16.51 24.56
C LYS A 164 -10.93 -17.52 24.20
N ARG A 165 -9.86 -17.07 23.54
CA ARG A 165 -8.71 -17.91 23.21
C ARG A 165 -7.99 -18.40 24.48
N LYS A 166 -7.83 -17.54 25.49
CA LYS A 166 -7.22 -17.88 26.77
C LYS A 166 -8.04 -18.98 27.47
N GLU A 167 -9.34 -18.81 27.57
CA GLU A 167 -10.23 -19.81 28.19
C GLU A 167 -10.15 -21.15 27.46
N TYR A 168 -10.22 -21.14 26.13
CA TYR A 168 -10.10 -22.34 25.31
C TYR A 168 -8.76 -23.06 25.53
N LEU A 169 -7.65 -22.34 25.53
CA LEU A 169 -6.32 -22.91 25.72
C LEU A 169 -6.15 -23.48 27.13
N LEU A 170 -6.64 -22.78 28.15
CA LEU A 170 -6.60 -23.28 29.54
C LEU A 170 -7.36 -24.58 29.66
N LYS A 171 -8.57 -24.68 29.12
CA LYS A 171 -9.35 -25.92 29.11
C LYS A 171 -8.61 -27.03 28.38
N MET A 172 -8.14 -26.77 27.15
CA MET A 172 -7.41 -27.76 26.35
C MET A 172 -6.17 -28.31 27.05
N TYR A 173 -5.37 -27.43 27.68
CA TYR A 173 -4.18 -27.86 28.42
C TYR A 173 -4.51 -28.57 29.71
N SER A 174 -5.58 -28.19 30.42
CA SER A 174 -6.07 -28.90 31.59
C SER A 174 -6.48 -30.34 31.25
N ASP A 175 -7.21 -30.54 30.18
CA ASP A 175 -7.63 -31.86 29.71
C ASP A 175 -6.41 -32.72 29.34
N LYS A 176 -5.47 -32.16 28.57
CA LYS A 176 -4.20 -32.83 28.25
C LYS A 176 -3.39 -33.21 29.49
N LEU A 177 -3.30 -32.31 30.44
CA LEU A 177 -2.59 -32.56 31.68
C LEU A 177 -3.24 -33.69 32.47
N HIS A 178 -4.58 -33.75 32.50
CA HIS A 178 -5.32 -34.83 33.17
C HIS A 178 -5.00 -36.18 32.50
N ILE A 179 -5.04 -36.26 31.19
CA ILE A 179 -4.69 -37.49 30.45
C ILE A 179 -3.25 -37.94 30.75
N LEU A 180 -2.29 -37.00 30.69
CA LEU A 180 -0.87 -37.30 30.94
C LEU A 180 -0.62 -37.74 32.39
N LYS A 181 -1.26 -37.11 33.34
CA LYS A 181 -1.18 -37.53 34.76
C LYS A 181 -1.70 -38.95 34.98
N ASN A 182 -2.79 -39.32 34.30
CA ASN A 182 -3.33 -40.68 34.33
C ASN A 182 -2.37 -41.68 33.67
N LYS A 183 -1.82 -41.38 32.51
CA LYS A 183 -0.81 -42.20 31.86
C LYS A 183 0.46 -42.40 32.70
N TRP A 184 0.86 -41.40 33.48
CA TRP A 184 2.03 -41.49 34.34
C TRP A 184 1.80 -42.35 35.63
N LYS A 185 0.55 -42.51 36.05
CA LYS A 185 0.17 -43.35 37.16
C LYS A 185 0.14 -44.86 36.86
N PHE A 186 0.05 -45.19 35.54
CA PHE A 186 0.14 -46.57 35.05
C PHE A 186 1.57 -46.92 34.68
#